data_9a62d7dca5b0a0acc10e7f6ed44a7196
#
_entry.id   9a62d7dca5b0a0acc10e7f6ed44a7196
#
_cell.length_a   1.000
_cell.length_b   1.000
_cell.length_c   1.000
_cell.angle_alpha   90.00
_cell.angle_beta   90.00
_cell.angle_gamma   90.00
#
_symmetry.space_group_name_H-M   'P 1'
#
loop_
_entity.id
_entity.type
_entity.pdbx_description
1 polymer ?
#
loop_
_entity_poly.entity_id
_entity_poly.type
_entity_poly.pdbx_seq_one_letter_code
_entity_poly.pdbx_strand_id
1 'polypeptide(L)'
;TPLCIIDGFQTKSEAMQCEWKLKRVKGYYNRLKNLSHLLQHTHKWTNKSPLIKSQNLTIYVVDKYKSLFTVPTKELVWFEN
;
A
#
# COMPACT_ATOMS: atom_id res chain seq x y z
N THR A 1 -2.13 13.64 8.00
CA THR A 1 -2.54 13.52 6.58
C THR A 1 -1.90 12.29 5.97
N PRO A 2 -2.67 11.29 5.54
CA PRO A 2 -2.08 10.12 4.90
C PRO A 2 -1.45 10.46 3.56
N LEU A 3 -0.33 9.82 3.28
CA LEU A 3 0.40 9.97 2.02
C LEU A 3 0.00 8.91 1.00
N CYS A 4 -0.62 7.84 1.47
CA CYS A 4 -1.02 6.70 0.65
C CYS A 4 -2.25 6.04 1.26
N ILE A 5 -3.17 5.63 0.42
CA ILE A 5 -4.35 4.86 0.83
C ILE A 5 -4.42 3.63 -0.05
N ILE A 6 -4.66 2.48 0.55
CA ILE A 6 -4.85 1.22 -0.16
C ILE A 6 -6.30 0.79 0.04
N ASP A 7 -7.04 0.65 -1.04
CA ASP A 7 -8.44 0.27 -1.03
C ASP A 7 -8.65 -1.05 -1.78
N GLY A 8 -9.77 -1.70 -1.52
CA GLY A 8 -10.16 -2.91 -2.22
C GLY A 8 -9.98 -4.19 -1.41
N PHE A 9 -9.62 -4.10 -0.13
CA PHE A 9 -9.57 -5.28 0.72
C PHE A 9 -10.96 -5.90 0.87
N GLN A 10 -11.04 -7.22 0.72
CA GLN A 10 -12.33 -7.92 0.84
C GLN A 10 -12.76 -8.12 2.28
N THR A 11 -11.80 -8.17 3.20
CA THR A 11 -12.09 -8.37 4.62
C THR A 11 -11.29 -7.38 5.46
N LYS A 12 -11.80 -7.10 6.66
CA LYS A 12 -11.09 -6.28 7.63
C LYS A 12 -9.77 -6.94 8.05
N SER A 13 -9.75 -8.26 8.12
CA SER A 13 -8.55 -9.02 8.46
C SER A 13 -7.42 -8.77 7.46
N GLU A 14 -7.73 -8.76 6.16
CA GLU A 14 -6.74 -8.49 5.12
C GLU A 14 -6.17 -7.08 5.23
N ALA A 15 -7.04 -6.11 5.51
CA ALA A 15 -6.59 -4.72 5.71
C ALA A 15 -5.67 -4.60 6.91
N MET A 16 -5.99 -5.29 8.01
CA MET A 16 -5.16 -5.29 9.21
C MET A 16 -3.81 -5.98 8.97
N GLN A 17 -3.78 -7.03 8.17
CA GLN A 17 -2.54 -7.72 7.81
C GLN A 17 -1.61 -6.78 7.02
N CYS A 18 -2.16 -6.02 6.10
CA CYS A 18 -1.42 -5.00 5.37
C CYS A 18 -0.83 -3.96 6.32
N GLU A 19 -1.66 -3.42 7.20
CA GLU A 19 -1.23 -2.42 8.17
C GLU A 19 -0.12 -2.95 9.07
N TRP A 20 -0.27 -4.18 9.56
CA TRP A 20 0.74 -4.82 10.41
C TRP A 20 2.09 -4.91 9.68
N LYS A 21 2.07 -5.29 8.41
CA LYS A 21 3.29 -5.43 7.62
C LYS A 21 3.98 -4.08 7.40
N LEU A 22 3.22 -3.07 7.05
CA LEU A 22 3.77 -1.76 6.73
C LEU A 22 4.30 -1.03 7.95
N LYS A 23 3.69 -1.22 9.11
CA LYS A 23 4.14 -0.59 10.36
C LYS A 23 5.51 -1.04 10.82
N ARG A 24 6.00 -2.17 10.34
CA ARG A 24 7.31 -2.69 10.72
C ARG A 24 8.46 -1.90 10.11
N VAL A 25 8.19 -1.08 9.12
CA VAL A 25 9.19 -0.22 8.48
C VAL A 25 9.04 1.19 9.02
N LYS A 26 10.13 1.77 9.50
CA LYS A 26 10.12 3.13 10.03
C LYS A 26 10.31 4.16 8.92
N GLY A 27 9.59 5.27 9.04
CA GLY A 27 9.66 6.39 8.12
C GLY A 27 8.76 6.23 6.90
N TYR A 28 8.14 7.33 6.49
CA TYR A 28 7.17 7.31 5.39
C TYR A 28 7.79 6.90 4.07
N TYR A 29 8.94 7.46 3.75
CA TYR A 29 9.62 7.16 2.49
C TYR A 29 9.96 5.67 2.40
N ASN A 30 10.53 5.12 3.46
CA ASN A 30 10.90 3.71 3.50
C ASN A 30 9.69 2.79 3.44
N ARG A 31 8.59 3.17 4.08
CA ARG A 31 7.33 2.42 4.02
C ARG A 31 6.77 2.38 2.61
N LEU A 32 6.80 3.51 1.90
CA LEU A 32 6.30 3.60 0.53
C LEU A 32 7.19 2.80 -0.43
N LYS A 33 8.50 2.86 -0.26
CA LYS A 33 9.44 2.04 -1.06
C LYS A 33 9.20 0.55 -0.83
N ASN A 34 9.03 0.15 0.42
CA ASN A 34 8.75 -1.25 0.76
C ASN A 34 7.41 -1.69 0.19
N LEU A 35 6.38 -0.87 0.29
CA LEU A 35 5.09 -1.15 -0.30
C LEU A 35 5.19 -1.35 -1.81
N SER A 36 5.88 -0.47 -2.50
CA SER A 36 6.10 -0.58 -3.94
C SER A 36 6.78 -1.90 -4.30
N HIS A 37 7.79 -2.29 -3.53
CA HIS A 37 8.48 -3.57 -3.71
C HIS A 37 7.53 -4.76 -3.54
N LEU A 38 6.73 -4.75 -2.47
CA LEU A 38 5.80 -5.83 -2.19
C LEU A 38 4.73 -5.98 -3.27
N LEU A 39 4.31 -4.88 -3.88
CA LEU A 39 3.29 -4.90 -4.93
C LEU A 39 3.80 -5.47 -6.26
N GLN A 40 5.11 -5.43 -6.48
CA GLN A 40 5.72 -5.90 -7.73
C GLN A 40 6.00 -7.40 -7.73
N HIS A 41 6.15 -8.01 -6.57
CA HIS A 41 6.62 -9.38 -6.42
C HIS A 41 5.53 -10.30 -5.87
N THR A 42 5.83 -11.59 -5.84
CA THR A 42 4.89 -12.58 -5.32
C THR A 42 5.00 -12.63 -3.81
N HIS A 43 4.47 -11.61 -3.15
CA HIS A 43 4.55 -11.44 -1.71
C HIS A 43 3.19 -11.57 -1.03
N LYS A 44 3.23 -11.74 0.28
CA LYS A 44 2.08 -11.74 1.17
C LYS A 44 2.32 -10.73 2.28
N TRP A 45 1.23 -10.16 2.84
CA TRP A 45 1.36 -9.31 4.02
C TRP A 45 1.85 -10.11 5.23
N THR A 46 1.30 -11.31 5.41
CA THR A 46 1.68 -12.26 6.44
C THR A 46 1.66 -13.67 5.84
N ASN A 47 2.21 -14.65 6.57
CA ASN A 47 2.20 -16.04 6.10
C ASN A 47 0.79 -16.60 5.90
N LYS A 48 -0.20 -16.05 6.58
CA LYS A 48 -1.59 -16.50 6.52
C LYS A 48 -2.44 -15.73 5.53
N SER A 49 -1.91 -14.67 4.93
CA SER A 49 -2.67 -13.87 3.97
C SER A 49 -2.56 -14.44 2.57
N PRO A 50 -3.53 -14.14 1.67
CA PRO A 50 -3.38 -14.48 0.26
C PRO A 50 -2.27 -13.65 -0.37
N LEU A 51 -1.84 -14.04 -1.56
CA LEU A 51 -0.85 -13.27 -2.32
C LEU A 51 -1.39 -11.85 -2.55
N ILE A 52 -0.54 -10.85 -2.39
CA ILE A 52 -0.93 -9.46 -2.60
C ILE A 52 -1.45 -9.25 -4.03
N LYS A 53 -0.81 -9.86 -5.00
CA LYS A 53 -1.24 -9.77 -6.41
C LYS A 53 -2.63 -10.32 -6.68
N SER A 54 -3.11 -11.28 -5.88
CA SER A 54 -4.44 -11.85 -6.04
C SER A 54 -5.53 -10.96 -5.43
N GLN A 55 -5.15 -9.95 -4.68
CA GLN A 55 -6.08 -9.00 -4.08
C GLN A 55 -6.25 -7.83 -5.05
N ASN A 56 -7.49 -7.49 -5.38
CA ASN A 56 -7.79 -6.39 -6.30
C ASN A 56 -7.68 -5.04 -5.57
N LEU A 57 -6.45 -4.64 -5.30
CA LEU A 57 -6.17 -3.43 -4.55
C LEU A 57 -6.01 -2.23 -5.46
N THR A 58 -6.50 -1.08 -5.01
CA THR A 58 -6.28 0.21 -5.63
C THR A 58 -5.39 1.03 -4.72
N ILE A 59 -4.29 1.54 -5.27
CA ILE A 59 -3.31 2.30 -4.52
C ILE A 59 -3.47 3.78 -4.86
N TYR A 60 -3.77 4.59 -3.85
CA TYR A 60 -3.81 6.05 -3.97
C TYR A 60 -2.59 6.60 -3.29
N VAL A 61 -1.82 7.40 -4.00
CA VAL A 61 -0.61 8.01 -3.47
C VAL A 61 -0.52 9.48 -3.88
N VAL A 62 -0.01 10.33 -2.97
CA VAL A 62 0.19 11.74 -3.29
C VAL A 62 1.24 11.87 -4.41
N ASP A 63 1.07 12.87 -5.26
CA ASP A 63 1.90 13.07 -6.45
C ASP A 63 3.40 13.11 -6.13
N LYS A 64 3.76 13.66 -5.00
CA LYS A 64 5.15 13.75 -4.53
C LYS A 64 5.87 12.39 -4.50
N TYR A 65 5.15 11.32 -4.18
CA TYR A 65 5.72 9.98 -4.02
C TYR A 65 5.30 9.01 -5.12
N LYS A 66 4.59 9.48 -6.14
CA LYS A 66 4.11 8.64 -7.23
C LYS A 66 5.26 7.91 -7.94
N SER A 67 6.39 8.57 -8.09
CA SER A 67 7.55 8.00 -8.78
C SER A 67 8.19 6.79 -8.07
N LEU A 68 7.85 6.57 -6.80
CA LEU A 68 8.33 5.40 -6.06
C LEU A 68 7.63 4.11 -6.50
N PHE A 69 6.49 4.22 -7.16
CA PHE A 69 5.68 3.08 -7.54
C PHE A 69 5.86 2.76 -9.03
N THR A 70 6.09 1.48 -9.32
CA THR A 70 6.16 0.98 -10.69
C THR A 70 4.88 0.28 -11.11
N VAL A 71 3.96 0.07 -10.16
CA VAL A 71 2.63 -0.45 -10.43
C VAL A 71 1.65 0.71 -10.65
N PRO A 72 0.51 0.49 -11.35
CA PRO A 72 -0.48 1.55 -11.53
C PRO A 72 -0.99 2.10 -10.19
N THR A 73 -1.03 3.41 -10.08
CA THR A 73 -1.54 4.10 -8.91
C THR A 73 -2.51 5.20 -9.32
N LYS A 74 -3.34 5.62 -8.39
CA LYS A 74 -4.22 6.78 -8.56
C LYS A 74 -3.73 7.92 -7.70
N GLU A 75 -4.02 9.14 -8.12
CA GLU A 75 -3.62 10.33 -7.39
C GLU A 75 -4.47 10.50 -6.13
N LEU A 76 -3.82 10.75 -5.01
CA LEU A 76 -4.46 11.08 -3.76
C LEU A 76 -4.42 12.60 -3.59
N VAL A 77 -5.58 13.22 -3.64
CA VAL A 77 -5.72 14.67 -3.54
C VAL A 77 -6.40 15.00 -2.22
N TRP A 78 -5.80 15.92 -1.47
CA TRP A 78 -6.35 16.41 -0.22
C TRP A 78 -6.85 17.83 -0.40
N PHE A 79 -8.06 18.07 0.05
CA PHE A 79 -8.64 19.39 0.08
C PHE A 79 -8.51 19.92 1.50
N GLU A 80 -7.80 21.04 1.65
CA GLU A 80 -7.74 21.73 2.91
C GLU A 80 -8.89 22.75 2.95
N ASN A 81 -9.65 22.70 4.02
CA ASN A 81 -10.73 23.64 4.24
C ASN A 81 -10.25 24.76 5.15
#